data_c5d25811c19f82f176f04cc4357c712d
#
_entry.id   c5d25811c19f82f176f04cc4357c712d
#
_cell.length_a   1.000
_cell.length_b   1.000
_cell.length_c   1.000
_cell.angle_alpha   90.00
_cell.angle_beta   90.00
_cell.angle_gamma   90.00
#
_symmetry.space_group_name_H-M   'P 1'
#
loop_
_entity.id
_entity.type
_entity.pdbx_description
1 polymer ?
#
loop_
_entity_poly.entity_id
_entity_poly.type
_entity_poly.pdbx_seq_one_letter_code
_entity_poly.pdbx_strand_id
1 'polypeptide(L)'
;MNNIILIGMPGSGKTRFGEELARVLERPFYDADRCLEMWEKRSVTEIFSIYGEKVFRDAETRTLRRLSAAREAVIASGGGAILRPANRLILRKAGCVCWIDRSPEEIAR
;
A
#
# COMPACT_ATOMS: atom_id res chain seq x y z
N MET A 1 6.15 -16.58 -6.14
CA MET A 1 7.17 -15.58 -5.77
C MET A 1 6.53 -14.48 -4.96
N ASN A 2 7.26 -13.97 -4.02
CA ASN A 2 6.73 -13.00 -3.09
C ASN A 2 6.65 -11.59 -3.65
N ASN A 3 5.61 -10.87 -3.25
CA ASN A 3 5.51 -9.45 -3.51
C ASN A 3 6.44 -8.69 -2.55
N ILE A 4 6.76 -7.46 -2.92
CA ILE A 4 7.44 -6.54 -2.02
C ILE A 4 6.41 -5.52 -1.58
N ILE A 5 6.16 -5.45 -0.28
CA ILE A 5 5.16 -4.56 0.29
C ILE A 5 5.86 -3.40 0.97
N LEU A 6 5.59 -2.19 0.49
CA LEU A 6 6.18 -0.97 1.06
C LEU A 6 5.14 -0.31 1.96
N ILE A 7 5.53 -0.06 3.20
CA ILE A 7 4.68 0.62 4.18
C ILE A 7 5.41 1.87 4.66
N GLY A 8 4.71 2.95 4.82
CA GLY A 8 5.32 4.17 5.33
C GLY A 8 4.33 5.27 5.52
N MET A 9 4.75 6.29 6.26
CA MET A 9 3.92 7.44 6.55
C MET A 9 3.71 8.29 5.30
N PRO A 10 2.61 9.05 5.22
CA PRO A 10 2.43 10.02 4.15
C PRO A 10 3.65 10.95 4.08
N GLY A 11 4.10 11.23 2.86
CA GLY A 11 5.26 12.10 2.66
C GLY A 11 6.60 11.40 2.75
N SER A 12 6.63 10.09 2.99
CA SER A 12 7.88 9.32 3.05
C SER A 12 8.49 9.06 1.66
N GLY A 13 7.76 9.37 0.58
CA GLY A 13 8.23 9.07 -0.76
C GLY A 13 8.00 7.62 -1.18
N LYS A 14 7.15 6.93 -0.47
CA LYS A 14 6.86 5.51 -0.68
C LYS A 14 6.43 5.19 -2.11
N THR A 15 5.54 5.98 -2.68
CA THR A 15 5.05 5.76 -4.04
C THR A 15 6.17 5.90 -5.06
N ARG A 16 6.92 6.99 -4.96
CA ARG A 16 8.04 7.24 -5.86
C ARG A 16 9.12 6.18 -5.75
N PHE A 17 9.45 5.81 -4.53
CA PHE A 17 10.43 4.74 -4.28
C PHE A 17 9.95 3.42 -4.87
N GLY A 18 8.66 3.10 -4.66
CA GLY A 18 8.06 1.86 -5.15
C GLY A 18 8.04 1.78 -6.67
N GLU A 19 7.71 2.88 -7.34
CA GLU A 19 7.69 2.92 -8.79
C GLU A 19 9.09 2.67 -9.37
N GLU A 20 10.12 3.30 -8.77
CA GLU A 20 11.51 3.10 -9.21
C GLU A 20 11.96 1.66 -8.96
N LEU A 21 11.65 1.12 -7.79
CA LEU A 21 12.02 -0.25 -7.46
C LEU A 21 11.37 -1.24 -8.43
N ALA A 22 10.10 -1.05 -8.70
CA ALA A 22 9.36 -1.90 -9.63
C ALA A 22 9.97 -1.85 -11.02
N ARG A 23 10.35 -0.66 -11.47
CA ARG A 23 10.98 -0.49 -12.77
C ARG A 23 12.30 -1.25 -12.84
N VAL A 24 13.15 -1.11 -11.84
CA VAL A 24 14.45 -1.77 -11.79
C VAL A 24 14.30 -3.29 -11.75
N LEU A 25 13.30 -3.79 -11.01
CA LEU A 25 13.06 -5.22 -10.88
C LEU A 25 12.19 -5.80 -11.98
N GLU A 26 11.71 -4.94 -12.90
CA GLU A 26 10.79 -5.33 -13.97
C GLU A 26 9.54 -6.01 -13.42
N ARG A 27 8.96 -5.40 -12.38
CA ARG A 27 7.74 -5.88 -11.72
C ARG A 27 6.62 -4.85 -11.85
N PRO A 28 5.35 -5.28 -11.82
CA PRO A 28 4.26 -4.32 -11.73
C PRO A 28 4.26 -3.58 -10.41
N PHE A 29 3.77 -2.34 -10.42
CA PHE A 29 3.64 -1.51 -9.24
C PHE A 29 2.17 -1.21 -8.98
N TYR A 30 1.74 -1.38 -7.74
CA TYR A 30 0.39 -1.03 -7.33
C TYR A 30 0.44 -0.14 -6.09
N ASP A 31 -0.25 0.99 -6.16
CA ASP A 31 -0.47 1.86 -5.02
C ASP A 31 -1.83 1.51 -4.44
N ALA A 32 -1.87 1.04 -3.19
CA ALA A 32 -3.10 0.53 -2.59
C ALA A 32 -4.19 1.60 -2.51
N ASP A 33 -3.84 2.85 -2.20
CA ASP A 33 -4.82 3.91 -2.14
C ASP A 33 -5.43 4.22 -3.50
N ARG A 34 -4.61 4.22 -4.55
CA ARG A 34 -5.11 4.41 -5.92
C ARG A 34 -6.02 3.27 -6.35
N CYS A 35 -5.65 2.05 -6.00
CA CYS A 35 -6.49 0.88 -6.29
C CYS A 35 -7.81 0.95 -5.53
N LEU A 36 -7.75 1.36 -4.27
CA LEU A 36 -8.96 1.53 -3.45
C LEU A 36 -9.90 2.53 -4.11
N GLU A 37 -9.39 3.69 -4.49
CA GLU A 37 -10.20 4.73 -5.13
C GLU A 37 -10.81 4.24 -6.44
N MET A 38 -10.04 3.52 -7.22
CA MET A 38 -10.52 2.98 -8.48
C MET A 38 -11.62 1.94 -8.27
N TRP A 39 -11.44 1.04 -7.33
CA TRP A 39 -12.40 -0.03 -7.09
C TRP A 39 -13.64 0.43 -6.32
N GLU A 40 -13.50 1.38 -5.41
CA GLU A 40 -14.63 1.94 -4.67
C GLU A 40 -15.33 3.06 -5.46
N LYS A 41 -14.69 3.56 -6.53
CA LYS A 41 -15.19 4.66 -7.36
C LYS A 41 -15.43 5.94 -6.56
N ARG A 42 -14.60 6.18 -5.55
CA ARG A 42 -14.63 7.36 -4.69
C ARG A 42 -13.21 7.66 -4.21
N SER A 43 -12.93 8.91 -3.94
CA SER A 43 -11.65 9.28 -3.35
C SER A 43 -11.58 8.86 -1.88
N VAL A 44 -10.37 8.67 -1.38
CA VAL A 44 -10.15 8.38 0.03
C VAL A 44 -10.75 9.49 0.90
N THR A 45 -10.57 10.74 0.49
CA THR A 45 -11.12 11.89 1.19
C THR A 45 -12.64 11.81 1.29
N GLU A 46 -13.32 11.45 0.21
CA GLU A 46 -14.77 11.29 0.20
C GLU A 46 -15.22 10.18 1.14
N ILE A 47 -14.54 9.04 1.08
CA ILE A 47 -14.91 7.90 1.93
C ILE A 47 -14.80 8.29 3.40
N PHE A 48 -13.70 8.92 3.78
CA PHE A 48 -13.49 9.38 5.15
C PHE A 48 -14.54 10.40 5.60
N SER A 49 -14.80 11.41 4.75
CA SER A 49 -15.69 12.51 5.10
C SER A 49 -17.14 12.08 5.19
N ILE A 50 -17.59 11.23 4.28
CA ILE A 50 -18.99 10.85 4.18
C ILE A 50 -19.32 9.64 5.04
N TYR A 51 -18.48 8.63 5.03
CA TYR A 51 -18.77 7.34 5.65
C TYR A 51 -17.96 7.06 6.91
N GLY A 52 -16.91 7.82 7.17
CA GLY A 52 -16.12 7.70 8.38
C GLY A 52 -14.95 6.72 8.27
N GLU A 53 -14.15 6.69 9.34
CA GLU A 53 -12.93 5.91 9.38
C GLU A 53 -13.16 4.41 9.25
N LYS A 54 -14.17 3.89 9.93
CA LYS A 54 -14.42 2.44 9.91
C LYS A 54 -14.70 1.95 8.49
N VAL A 55 -15.52 2.67 7.73
CA VAL A 55 -15.83 2.30 6.35
C VAL A 55 -14.59 2.36 5.48
N PHE A 56 -13.76 3.40 5.67
CA PHE A 56 -12.49 3.49 4.96
C PHE A 56 -11.59 2.30 5.29
N ARG A 57 -11.45 1.96 6.57
CA ARG A 57 -10.59 0.84 6.98
C ARG A 57 -11.08 -0.49 6.44
N ASP A 58 -12.40 -0.67 6.35
CA ASP A 58 -12.98 -1.87 5.75
C ASP A 58 -12.66 -1.95 4.25
N ALA A 59 -12.74 -0.82 3.56
CA ALA A 59 -12.39 -0.75 2.14
C ALA A 59 -10.89 -1.02 1.94
N GLU A 60 -10.06 -0.49 2.82
CA GLU A 60 -8.62 -0.72 2.80
C GLU A 60 -8.30 -2.22 2.94
N THR A 61 -8.96 -2.88 3.87
CA THR A 61 -8.78 -4.33 4.07
C THR A 61 -9.18 -5.12 2.82
N ARG A 62 -10.32 -4.79 2.22
CA ARG A 62 -10.76 -5.44 0.97
C ARG A 62 -9.73 -5.24 -0.15
N THR A 63 -9.21 -4.03 -0.26
CA THR A 63 -8.21 -3.69 -1.27
C THR A 63 -6.93 -4.50 -1.07
N LEU A 64 -6.45 -4.60 0.16
CA LEU A 64 -5.25 -5.36 0.47
C LEU A 64 -5.43 -6.85 0.18
N ARG A 65 -6.60 -7.41 0.51
CA ARG A 65 -6.89 -8.80 0.18
C ARG A 65 -6.84 -9.05 -1.31
N ARG A 66 -7.41 -8.15 -2.09
CA ARG A 66 -7.40 -8.27 -3.53
C ARG A 66 -6.00 -8.15 -4.11
N LEU A 67 -5.22 -7.19 -3.60
CA LEU A 67 -3.83 -7.01 -4.03
C LEU A 67 -2.94 -8.16 -3.62
N SER A 68 -3.26 -8.84 -2.53
CA SER A 68 -2.44 -9.95 -2.06
C SER A 68 -2.43 -11.14 -3.02
N ALA A 69 -3.36 -11.17 -3.97
CA ALA A 69 -3.37 -12.18 -5.00
C ALA A 69 -2.34 -11.94 -6.10
N ALA A 70 -1.76 -10.75 -6.17
CA ALA A 70 -0.72 -10.43 -7.14
C ALA A 70 0.54 -11.25 -6.85
N ARG A 71 1.36 -11.40 -7.88
CA ARG A 71 2.64 -12.12 -7.76
C ARG A 71 3.76 -11.27 -8.30
N GLU A 72 4.89 -11.29 -7.60
CA GLU A 72 6.09 -10.57 -8.01
C GLU A 72 5.82 -9.09 -8.28
N ALA A 73 4.93 -8.49 -7.48
CA ALA A 73 4.60 -7.08 -7.61
C ALA A 73 5.26 -6.27 -6.50
N VAL A 74 5.37 -4.97 -6.73
CA VAL A 74 5.70 -4.00 -5.69
C VAL A 74 4.40 -3.31 -5.32
N ILE A 75 4.02 -3.37 -4.04
CA ILE A 75 2.76 -2.82 -3.55
C ILE A 75 3.06 -1.78 -2.48
N ALA A 76 2.60 -0.55 -2.69
CA ALA A 76 2.72 0.50 -1.69
C ALA A 76 1.42 0.59 -0.90
N SER A 77 1.52 0.49 0.42
CA SER A 77 0.38 0.54 1.33
C SER A 77 0.55 1.67 2.33
N GLY A 78 -0.53 2.28 2.78
CA GLY A 78 -0.49 3.33 3.78
C GLY A 78 -0.02 2.84 5.15
N GLY A 79 0.63 3.73 5.91
CA GLY A 79 1.15 3.38 7.24
C GLY A 79 0.06 2.97 8.21
N GLY A 80 -1.14 3.55 8.08
CA GLY A 80 -2.26 3.21 8.95
C GLY A 80 -2.82 1.81 8.74
N ALA A 81 -2.48 1.16 7.62
CA ALA A 81 -2.97 -0.18 7.34
C ALA A 81 -2.51 -1.19 8.41
N ILE A 82 -1.33 -1.00 8.96
CA ILE A 82 -0.79 -1.94 9.96
C ILE A 82 -1.47 -1.86 11.32
N LEU A 83 -2.34 -0.88 11.52
CA LEU A 83 -3.08 -0.76 12.78
C LEU A 83 -4.10 -1.88 12.97
N ARG A 84 -4.56 -2.49 11.89
CA ARG A 84 -5.47 -3.64 11.96
C ARG A 84 -4.68 -4.95 11.93
N PRO A 85 -4.90 -5.84 12.93
CA PRO A 85 -4.25 -7.15 12.91
C PRO A 85 -4.52 -7.96 11.64
N ALA A 86 -5.75 -7.90 11.12
CA ALA A 86 -6.11 -8.60 9.88
C ALA A 86 -5.26 -8.13 8.70
N ASN A 87 -5.02 -6.83 8.60
CA ASN A 87 -4.19 -6.27 7.53
C ASN A 87 -2.73 -6.74 7.67
N ARG A 88 -2.21 -6.75 8.89
CA ARG A 88 -0.85 -7.23 9.12
C ARG A 88 -0.67 -8.67 8.64
N LEU A 89 -1.65 -9.51 8.90
CA LEU A 89 -1.61 -10.90 8.48
C LEU A 89 -1.66 -11.01 6.95
N ILE A 90 -2.55 -10.25 6.31
CA ILE A 90 -2.67 -10.22 4.86
C ILE A 90 -1.34 -9.83 4.22
N LEU A 91 -0.72 -8.76 4.73
CA LEU A 91 0.53 -8.25 4.18
C LEU A 91 1.68 -9.24 4.37
N ARG A 92 1.77 -9.87 5.53
CA ARG A 92 2.81 -10.88 5.78
C ARG A 92 2.70 -12.06 4.83
N LYS A 93 1.48 -12.51 4.57
CA LYS A 93 1.26 -13.64 3.66
C LYS A 93 1.48 -13.24 2.20
N ALA A 94 1.29 -11.98 1.88
CA ALA A 94 1.44 -11.49 0.51
C ALA A 94 2.90 -11.42 0.08
N GLY A 95 3.82 -11.10 1.00
CA GLY A 95 5.21 -10.99 0.62
C GLY A 95 6.11 -10.41 1.71
N CYS A 96 7.22 -9.85 1.28
CA CYS A 96 8.20 -9.21 2.15
C CYS A 96 7.76 -7.79 2.47
N VAL A 97 7.58 -7.46 3.75
CA VAL A 97 7.13 -6.14 4.18
C VAL A 97 8.33 -5.28 4.52
N CYS A 98 8.43 -4.12 3.86
CA CYS A 98 9.50 -3.16 4.05
C CYS A 98 8.94 -1.84 4.55
N TRP A 99 9.50 -1.32 5.64
CA TRP A 99 9.07 -0.07 6.23
C TRP A 99 9.90 1.09 5.70
N ILE A 100 9.25 2.12 5.20
CA ILE A 100 9.90 3.32 4.69
C ILE A 100 9.47 4.50 5.56
N ASP A 101 10.41 5.03 6.32
CA ASP A 101 10.15 6.14 7.24
C ASP A 101 10.95 7.40 6.91
N ARG A 102 11.66 7.40 5.77
CA ARG A 102 12.49 8.53 5.35
C ARG A 102 12.19 8.93 3.92
N SER A 103 12.52 10.16 3.58
CA SER A 103 12.38 10.64 2.21
C SER A 103 13.37 9.90 1.30
N PRO A 104 13.09 9.84 -0.01
CA PRO A 104 14.03 9.22 -0.95
C PRO A 104 15.43 9.82 -0.90
N GLU A 105 15.54 11.12 -0.64
CA GLU A 105 16.83 11.79 -0.54
C GLU A 105 17.64 11.25 0.66
N GLU A 106 16.98 10.98 1.76
CA GLU A 106 17.65 10.42 2.94
C GLU A 106 18.05 8.96 2.72
N ILE A 107 17.19 8.20 2.06
CA ILE A 107 17.45 6.79 1.79
C ILE A 107 18.64 6.61 0.83
N ALA A 108 18.78 7.53 -0.12
CA ALA A 108 19.81 7.44 -1.14
C ALA A 108 21.23 7.72 -0.65
N ARG A 109 21.38 8.21 0.55
CA ARG A 109 22.69 8.55 1.11
C ARG A 109 23.48 7.35 1.61
#